data_d55b9e3e3ac443f29720b0ffc366f1fb
#
_entry.id   d55b9e3e3ac443f29720b0ffc366f1fb
#
_cell.length_a   1.000
_cell.length_b   1.000
_cell.length_c   1.000
_cell.angle_alpha   90.00
_cell.angle_beta   90.00
_cell.angle_gamma   90.00
#
_symmetry.space_group_name_H-M   'P 1'
#
loop_
_entity.id
_entity.type
_entity.pdbx_description
1 polymer ?
#
loop_
_entity_poly.entity_id
_entity_poly.type
_entity_poly.pdbx_seq_one_letter_code
_entity_poly.pdbx_strand_id
1 'polypeptide(L)'
;MKKKLLTTATALTIMGTAVLGTGASVNAADNTDSLKYNDVPANHWSTKAIYDLTNRKVVQGYGNNVFGFGDNVTRGQVARMIYTYVKPADADASFKNPFTDIKGHLFEKEILAVAKAGLVKGFGDGKYGPDDILTREQMAQVLTNAFKFKGTKTTKFADVDKNSWAYGAISALEENGVTIGTGGNMYSPQMHVTREAYSQFLYNSINVVEKKKPETKP
;
A
#
# COMPACT_ATOMS: atom_id res chain seq x y z
N MET A 1 63.74 25.11 4.01
CA MET A 1 63.16 26.08 4.95
C MET A 1 61.68 25.79 5.09
N LYS A 2 61.26 25.31 6.26
CA LYS A 2 59.89 24.86 6.55
C LYS A 2 59.18 26.01 7.22
N LYS A 3 58.01 26.46 6.70
CA LYS A 3 57.11 27.34 7.43
C LYS A 3 55.85 26.58 7.84
N LYS A 4 55.68 26.40 9.12
CA LYS A 4 54.46 25.89 9.76
C LYS A 4 53.48 27.04 9.87
N LEU A 5 52.26 26.85 9.39
CA LEU A 5 51.12 27.73 9.71
C LEU A 5 50.33 27.12 10.87
N LEU A 6 50.22 27.90 11.91
CA LEU A 6 49.42 27.62 13.11
C LEU A 6 48.00 28.20 12.86
N THR A 7 46.97 27.39 12.96
CA THR A 7 45.57 27.90 12.95
C THR A 7 45.03 27.80 14.34
N THR A 8 44.76 28.97 14.92
CA THR A 8 44.13 29.16 16.23
C THR A 8 42.61 28.96 16.09
N ALA A 9 42.06 28.06 16.89
CA ALA A 9 40.62 27.89 17.07
C ALA A 9 40.15 28.87 18.16
N THR A 10 39.23 29.74 17.82
CA THR A 10 38.59 30.66 18.77
C THR A 10 37.27 30.02 19.21
N ALA A 11 37.17 29.62 20.47
CA ALA A 11 35.96 29.18 21.10
C ALA A 11 35.12 30.42 21.51
N LEU A 12 33.92 30.52 21.01
CA LEU A 12 32.94 31.53 21.40
C LEU A 12 31.99 30.93 22.43
N THR A 13 32.15 31.34 23.69
CA THR A 13 31.25 31.00 24.79
C THR A 13 30.09 31.99 24.79
N ILE A 14 28.87 31.51 24.57
CA ILE A 14 27.66 32.34 24.74
C ILE A 14 27.00 31.93 26.06
N MET A 15 27.00 32.81 27.03
CA MET A 15 26.21 32.72 28.25
C MET A 15 24.75 33.00 27.92
N GLY A 16 23.87 32.01 28.15
CA GLY A 16 22.43 32.15 28.01
C GLY A 16 21.80 32.62 29.30
N THR A 17 21.05 33.69 29.24
CA THR A 17 20.14 34.15 30.29
C THR A 17 18.85 33.31 30.24
N ALA A 18 18.51 32.69 31.37
CA ALA A 18 17.23 32.00 31.54
C ALA A 18 16.10 33.04 31.64
N VAL A 19 15.14 32.93 30.67
CA VAL A 19 13.86 33.60 30.77
C VAL A 19 12.82 32.53 31.10
N LEU A 20 12.25 32.59 32.31
CA LEU A 20 11.05 31.88 32.71
C LEU A 20 9.86 32.52 31.99
N GLY A 21 9.28 31.85 31.01
CA GLY A 21 8.09 32.26 30.26
C GLY A 21 7.13 31.09 30.15
N THR A 22 6.06 31.18 30.92
CA THR A 22 4.67 30.67 30.74
C THR A 22 4.46 29.59 29.67
N GLY A 23 3.86 28.48 30.12
CA GLY A 23 3.49 27.32 29.35
C GLY A 23 2.73 27.61 28.03
N ALA A 24 3.47 27.51 26.96
CA ALA A 24 2.90 27.17 25.67
C ALA A 24 3.04 25.67 25.54
N SER A 25 1.90 24.97 25.42
CA SER A 25 1.87 23.61 24.93
C SER A 25 2.59 23.63 23.59
N VAL A 26 3.83 23.17 23.55
CA VAL A 26 4.45 22.74 22.31
C VAL A 26 3.61 21.54 21.87
N ASN A 27 2.62 21.79 21.02
CA ASN A 27 2.18 20.75 20.12
C ASN A 27 3.47 20.21 19.54
N ALA A 28 3.78 18.95 19.85
CA ALA A 28 4.79 18.23 19.12
C ALA A 28 4.46 18.48 17.65
N ALA A 29 5.25 19.34 17.00
CA ALA A 29 5.17 19.50 15.58
C ALA A 29 5.35 18.09 15.07
N ASP A 30 4.27 17.62 14.46
CA ASP A 30 4.22 16.37 13.75
C ASP A 30 5.39 16.45 12.77
N ASN A 31 6.51 15.81 13.12
CA ASN A 31 7.69 15.68 12.28
C ASN A 31 7.38 14.69 11.14
N THR A 32 6.20 14.83 10.58
CA THR A 32 5.79 14.34 9.28
C THR A 32 6.30 15.26 8.17
N ASP A 33 7.46 15.82 8.34
CA ASP A 33 8.33 16.16 7.22
C ASP A 33 8.90 14.85 6.65
N SER A 34 7.98 14.02 6.53
CA SER A 34 7.77 12.72 6.00
C SER A 34 8.34 12.69 4.62
N LEU A 35 9.05 11.66 4.34
CA LEU A 35 9.55 11.19 3.08
C LEU A 35 8.76 11.79 1.90
N LYS A 36 9.33 12.76 1.22
CA LYS A 36 8.75 13.34 0.03
C LYS A 36 9.30 12.58 -1.17
N TYR A 37 8.42 11.94 -1.91
CA TYR A 37 8.79 11.29 -3.16
C TYR A 37 9.00 12.32 -4.26
N ASN A 38 10.09 12.18 -5.02
CA ASN A 38 10.44 13.10 -6.10
C ASN A 38 9.56 12.94 -7.34
N ASP A 39 8.99 11.75 -7.51
CA ASP A 39 8.18 11.36 -8.67
C ASP A 39 6.66 11.39 -8.42
N VAL A 40 6.20 11.73 -7.22
CA VAL A 40 4.77 11.84 -6.93
C VAL A 40 4.31 13.28 -7.08
N PRO A 41 3.38 13.58 -8.02
CA PRO A 41 2.83 14.92 -8.20
C PRO A 41 2.13 15.43 -6.92
N ALA A 42 2.26 16.71 -6.62
CA ALA A 42 1.67 17.31 -5.42
C ALA A 42 0.12 17.29 -5.41
N ASN A 43 -0.50 17.38 -6.58
CA ASN A 43 -1.96 17.52 -6.74
C ASN A 43 -2.57 16.42 -7.62
N HIS A 44 -2.15 15.17 -7.43
CA HIS A 44 -2.75 14.04 -8.12
C HIS A 44 -3.82 13.41 -7.21
N TRP A 45 -4.84 12.76 -7.79
CA TRP A 45 -5.92 12.11 -7.04
C TRP A 45 -5.41 11.04 -6.06
N SER A 46 -4.25 10.42 -6.34
CA SER A 46 -3.66 9.40 -5.48
C SER A 46 -2.65 9.92 -4.46
N THR A 47 -2.27 11.19 -4.53
CA THR A 47 -1.18 11.75 -3.70
C THR A 47 -1.43 11.54 -2.21
N LYS A 48 -2.62 11.87 -1.74
CA LYS A 48 -3.00 11.65 -0.33
C LYS A 48 -2.92 10.18 0.08
N ALA A 49 -3.41 9.27 -0.77
CA ALA A 49 -3.38 7.84 -0.51
C ALA A 49 -1.93 7.32 -0.41
N ILE A 50 -1.05 7.73 -1.32
CA ILE A 50 0.36 7.33 -1.31
C ILE A 50 1.03 7.74 0.00
N TYR A 51 0.90 8.99 0.40
CA TYR A 51 1.56 9.49 1.62
C TYR A 51 0.94 8.93 2.90
N ASP A 52 -0.37 8.77 2.98
CA ASP A 52 -1.03 8.12 4.12
C ASP A 52 -0.53 6.68 4.30
N LEU A 53 -0.51 5.91 3.22
CA LEU A 53 -0.05 4.52 3.27
C LEU A 53 1.47 4.40 3.49
N THR A 54 2.25 5.37 3.04
CA THR A 54 3.69 5.46 3.33
C THR A 54 3.92 5.71 4.83
N ASN A 55 3.20 6.65 5.42
CA ASN A 55 3.28 6.96 6.85
C ASN A 55 2.84 5.77 7.71
N ARG A 56 1.85 5.01 7.28
CA ARG A 56 1.42 3.74 7.89
C ARG A 56 2.39 2.58 7.62
N LYS A 57 3.46 2.80 6.85
CA LYS A 57 4.44 1.78 6.44
C LYS A 57 3.83 0.62 5.62
N VAL A 58 2.64 0.80 5.07
CA VAL A 58 1.95 -0.18 4.23
C VAL A 58 2.53 -0.17 2.82
N VAL A 59 2.84 1.01 2.30
CA VAL A 59 3.47 1.22 1.01
C VAL A 59 4.90 1.71 1.19
N GLN A 60 5.80 1.24 0.36
CA GLN A 60 7.20 1.68 0.30
C GLN A 60 7.56 2.03 -1.13
N GLY A 61 8.40 3.06 -1.30
CA GLY A 61 9.05 3.35 -2.56
C GLY A 61 10.26 2.44 -2.85
N TYR A 62 10.95 2.74 -3.92
CA TYR A 62 12.14 2.00 -4.37
C TYR A 62 13.45 2.44 -3.68
N GLY A 63 13.38 3.40 -2.77
CA GLY A 63 14.54 4.08 -2.22
C GLY A 63 14.83 5.40 -2.94
N ASN A 64 15.81 6.15 -2.43
CA ASN A 64 16.22 7.45 -2.98
C ASN A 64 15.05 8.43 -3.24
N ASN A 65 14.03 8.40 -2.38
CA ASN A 65 12.81 9.21 -2.50
C ASN A 65 12.04 8.97 -3.83
N VAL A 66 12.12 7.78 -4.40
CA VAL A 66 11.36 7.36 -5.58
C VAL A 66 10.25 6.41 -5.18
N PHE A 67 9.01 6.74 -5.52
CA PHE A 67 7.84 5.89 -5.28
C PHE A 67 7.67 4.84 -6.36
N GLY A 68 7.98 5.16 -7.60
CA GLY A 68 7.65 4.40 -8.80
C GLY A 68 6.28 4.80 -9.36
N PHE A 69 6.01 6.11 -9.39
CA PHE A 69 4.77 6.67 -9.91
C PHE A 69 4.66 6.38 -11.43
N GLY A 70 3.53 5.84 -11.85
CA GLY A 70 3.30 5.42 -13.23
C GLY A 70 3.74 3.98 -13.53
N ASP A 71 4.55 3.36 -12.68
CA ASP A 71 4.93 1.96 -12.85
C ASP A 71 3.76 1.03 -12.56
N ASN A 72 3.66 -0.07 -13.30
CA ASN A 72 2.72 -1.12 -12.99
C ASN A 72 3.10 -1.85 -11.68
N VAL A 73 2.09 -2.19 -10.88
CA VAL A 73 2.30 -2.94 -9.64
C VAL A 73 2.38 -4.44 -9.94
N THR A 74 3.36 -5.12 -9.34
CA THR A 74 3.46 -6.58 -9.45
C THR A 74 2.62 -7.30 -8.39
N ARG A 75 2.29 -8.56 -8.66
CA ARG A 75 1.55 -9.42 -7.73
C ARG A 75 2.31 -9.65 -6.41
N GLY A 76 3.64 -9.72 -6.46
CA GLY A 76 4.49 -9.81 -5.28
C GLY A 76 4.46 -8.54 -4.42
N GLN A 77 4.52 -7.37 -5.05
CA GLN A 77 4.38 -6.09 -4.35
C GLN A 77 3.02 -5.96 -3.66
N VAL A 78 1.95 -6.39 -4.32
CA VAL A 78 0.60 -6.41 -3.75
C VAL A 78 0.51 -7.35 -2.55
N ALA A 79 1.05 -8.56 -2.65
CA ALA A 79 1.10 -9.51 -1.54
C ALA A 79 1.77 -8.89 -0.31
N ARG A 80 2.91 -8.19 -0.51
CA ARG A 80 3.61 -7.48 0.56
C ARG A 80 2.76 -6.37 1.19
N MET A 81 2.10 -5.55 0.40
CA MET A 81 1.23 -4.46 0.92
C MET A 81 0.07 -5.02 1.74
N ILE A 82 -0.58 -6.09 1.25
CA ILE A 82 -1.65 -6.77 1.97
C ILE A 82 -1.13 -7.42 3.26
N TYR A 83 0.03 -8.09 3.20
CA TYR A 83 0.68 -8.66 4.38
C TYR A 83 0.94 -7.58 5.44
N THR A 84 1.48 -6.45 5.04
CA THR A 84 1.83 -5.36 5.98
C THR A 84 0.60 -4.74 6.64
N TYR A 85 -0.51 -4.64 5.91
CA TYR A 85 -1.76 -4.09 6.46
C TYR A 85 -2.53 -5.10 7.31
N VAL A 86 -2.76 -6.30 6.78
CA VAL A 86 -3.59 -7.34 7.44
C VAL A 86 -2.84 -8.00 8.59
N LYS A 87 -1.51 -8.10 8.48
CA LYS A 87 -0.63 -8.78 9.45
C LYS A 87 -1.07 -10.21 9.76
N PRO A 88 -1.28 -11.05 8.75
CA PRO A 88 -1.59 -12.45 8.97
C PRO A 88 -0.40 -13.15 9.65
N ALA A 89 -0.67 -14.28 10.29
CA ALA A 89 0.41 -15.11 10.81
C ALA A 89 1.31 -15.61 9.68
N ASP A 90 2.61 -15.62 9.93
CA ASP A 90 3.58 -16.16 8.99
C ASP A 90 3.30 -17.65 8.70
N ALA A 91 3.71 -18.10 7.53
CA ALA A 91 3.70 -19.50 7.21
C ALA A 91 4.80 -20.22 8.00
N ASP A 92 4.42 -21.22 8.76
CA ASP A 92 5.35 -22.10 9.48
C ASP A 92 5.71 -23.34 8.65
N ALA A 93 6.59 -24.18 9.18
CA ALA A 93 7.07 -25.38 8.51
C ALA A 93 5.95 -26.40 8.16
N SER A 94 4.78 -26.31 8.80
CA SER A 94 3.63 -27.17 8.51
C SER A 94 2.85 -26.73 7.25
N PHE A 95 3.00 -25.47 6.84
CA PHE A 95 2.35 -24.95 5.65
C PHE A 95 3.10 -25.38 4.38
N LYS A 96 2.49 -26.28 3.62
CA LYS A 96 3.07 -26.71 2.34
C LYS A 96 2.94 -25.59 1.32
N ASN A 97 4.09 -25.09 0.85
CA ASN A 97 4.12 -24.09 -0.22
C ASN A 97 3.42 -24.61 -1.48
N PRO A 98 2.33 -23.97 -1.94
CA PRO A 98 1.64 -24.37 -3.15
C PRO A 98 2.28 -23.87 -4.44
N PHE A 99 3.34 -23.04 -4.35
CA PHE A 99 3.91 -22.34 -5.50
C PHE A 99 5.34 -22.79 -5.79
N THR A 100 5.64 -22.95 -7.06
CA THR A 100 6.97 -23.41 -7.54
C THR A 100 7.88 -22.25 -7.94
N ASP A 101 7.34 -21.04 -8.09
CA ASP A 101 8.01 -19.87 -8.69
C ASP A 101 8.34 -18.74 -7.72
N ILE A 102 8.15 -18.95 -6.41
CA ILE A 102 8.41 -17.91 -5.41
C ILE A 102 9.66 -18.15 -4.56
N LYS A 103 10.30 -19.32 -4.68
CA LYS A 103 11.48 -19.66 -3.87
C LYS A 103 12.63 -18.70 -4.14
N GLY A 104 13.10 -18.04 -3.08
CA GLY A 104 14.16 -17.03 -3.16
C GLY A 104 13.69 -15.66 -3.64
N HIS A 105 12.42 -15.50 -3.95
CA HIS A 105 11.86 -14.19 -4.30
C HIS A 105 11.86 -13.24 -3.09
N LEU A 106 12.06 -11.95 -3.34
CA LEU A 106 12.12 -10.89 -2.31
C LEU A 106 10.92 -10.93 -1.34
N PHE A 107 9.74 -11.28 -1.85
CA PHE A 107 8.48 -11.33 -1.09
C PHE A 107 7.98 -12.76 -0.83
N GLU A 108 8.85 -13.76 -0.87
CA GLU A 108 8.46 -15.16 -0.63
C GLU A 108 7.70 -15.33 0.68
N LYS A 109 8.22 -14.76 1.76
CA LYS A 109 7.60 -14.84 3.10
C LYS A 109 6.18 -14.26 3.10
N GLU A 110 6.01 -13.07 2.57
CA GLU A 110 4.75 -12.35 2.53
C GLU A 110 3.73 -13.08 1.66
N ILE A 111 4.16 -13.58 0.50
CA ILE A 111 3.30 -14.35 -0.41
C ILE A 111 2.78 -15.60 0.29
N LEU A 112 3.65 -16.35 0.97
CA LEU A 112 3.25 -17.55 1.71
C LEU A 112 2.27 -17.23 2.85
N ALA A 113 2.50 -16.16 3.59
CA ALA A 113 1.62 -15.75 4.69
C ALA A 113 0.22 -15.35 4.20
N VAL A 114 0.13 -14.54 3.15
CA VAL A 114 -1.17 -14.13 2.59
C VAL A 114 -1.87 -15.26 1.85
N ALA A 115 -1.14 -16.22 1.27
CA ALA A 115 -1.70 -17.44 0.70
C ALA A 115 -2.26 -18.37 1.78
N LYS A 116 -1.51 -18.61 2.87
CA LYS A 116 -1.98 -19.37 4.05
C LYS A 116 -3.25 -18.79 4.62
N ALA A 117 -3.35 -17.46 4.67
CA ALA A 117 -4.54 -16.74 5.13
C ALA A 117 -5.70 -16.74 4.11
N GLY A 118 -5.52 -17.31 2.92
CA GLY A 118 -6.56 -17.35 1.88
C GLY A 118 -6.84 -16.02 1.19
N LEU A 119 -5.91 -15.05 1.31
CA LEU A 119 -6.09 -13.70 0.76
C LEU A 119 -5.70 -13.60 -0.71
N VAL A 120 -4.75 -14.44 -1.14
CA VAL A 120 -4.31 -14.54 -2.53
C VAL A 120 -4.30 -15.99 -2.98
N LYS A 121 -4.37 -16.19 -4.29
CA LYS A 121 -4.27 -17.50 -4.95
C LYS A 121 -3.34 -17.41 -6.15
N GLY A 122 -2.75 -18.53 -6.54
CA GLY A 122 -2.03 -18.67 -7.79
C GLY A 122 -2.95 -18.90 -8.98
N PHE A 123 -2.33 -19.23 -10.12
CA PHE A 123 -3.04 -19.45 -11.39
C PHE A 123 -3.60 -20.89 -11.56
N GLY A 124 -3.40 -21.77 -10.58
CA GLY A 124 -3.91 -23.15 -10.60
C GLY A 124 -2.93 -24.20 -11.12
N ASP A 125 -1.81 -23.80 -11.68
CA ASP A 125 -0.72 -24.65 -12.21
C ASP A 125 0.49 -24.75 -11.24
N GLY A 126 0.31 -24.39 -9.99
CA GLY A 126 1.39 -24.32 -8.99
C GLY A 126 2.26 -23.07 -9.12
N LYS A 127 1.80 -22.05 -9.84
CA LYS A 127 2.51 -20.76 -9.97
C LYS A 127 1.73 -19.64 -9.31
N TYR A 128 2.48 -18.71 -8.73
CA TYR A 128 1.95 -17.47 -8.17
C TYR A 128 2.11 -16.28 -9.13
N GLY A 129 3.20 -16.23 -9.90
CA GLY A 129 3.55 -15.11 -10.76
C GLY A 129 3.95 -13.86 -9.96
N PRO A 130 4.99 -13.90 -9.11
CA PRO A 130 5.30 -12.77 -8.23
C PRO A 130 5.70 -11.50 -8.97
N ASP A 131 6.32 -11.64 -10.14
CA ASP A 131 6.75 -10.52 -11.00
C ASP A 131 5.73 -10.16 -12.08
N ASP A 132 4.64 -10.92 -12.19
CA ASP A 132 3.56 -10.60 -13.12
C ASP A 132 2.82 -9.33 -12.69
N ILE A 133 2.40 -8.54 -13.68
CA ILE A 133 1.64 -7.32 -13.44
C ILE A 133 0.21 -7.67 -13.03
N LEU A 134 -0.29 -7.00 -11.98
CA LEU A 134 -1.64 -7.18 -11.49
C LEU A 134 -2.66 -6.56 -12.46
N THR A 135 -3.72 -7.31 -12.79
CA THR A 135 -4.89 -6.76 -13.49
C THR A 135 -5.94 -6.24 -12.50
N ARG A 136 -6.86 -5.40 -12.99
CA ARG A 136 -7.93 -4.83 -12.16
C ARG A 136 -8.89 -5.90 -11.61
N GLU A 137 -9.18 -6.96 -12.36
CA GLU A 137 -10.00 -8.06 -11.84
C GLU A 137 -9.28 -8.86 -10.74
N GLN A 138 -7.96 -9.08 -10.87
CA GLN A 138 -7.16 -9.70 -9.83
C GLN A 138 -7.09 -8.81 -8.58
N MET A 139 -6.93 -7.50 -8.75
CA MET A 139 -7.00 -6.53 -7.66
C MET A 139 -8.33 -6.61 -6.90
N ALA A 140 -9.45 -6.66 -7.63
CA ALA A 140 -10.77 -6.75 -7.02
C ALA A 140 -10.88 -7.98 -6.12
N GLN A 141 -10.38 -9.12 -6.57
CA GLN A 141 -10.42 -10.36 -5.79
C GLN A 141 -9.54 -10.28 -4.54
N VAL A 142 -8.32 -9.75 -4.66
CA VAL A 142 -7.39 -9.62 -3.52
C VAL A 142 -7.98 -8.67 -2.46
N LEU A 143 -8.49 -7.51 -2.86
CA LEU A 143 -9.07 -6.55 -1.92
C LEU A 143 -10.35 -7.10 -1.28
N THR A 144 -11.22 -7.76 -2.05
CA THR A 144 -12.43 -8.38 -1.51
C THR A 144 -12.08 -9.44 -0.45
N ASN A 145 -11.08 -10.26 -0.69
CA ASN A 145 -10.62 -11.26 0.28
C ASN A 145 -10.00 -10.60 1.54
N ALA A 146 -9.12 -9.63 1.33
CA ALA A 146 -8.38 -8.98 2.42
C ALA A 146 -9.29 -8.18 3.36
N PHE A 147 -10.28 -7.50 2.81
CA PHE A 147 -11.21 -6.64 3.55
C PHE A 147 -12.56 -7.30 3.84
N LYS A 148 -12.74 -8.56 3.38
CA LYS A 148 -13.98 -9.34 3.56
C LYS A 148 -15.21 -8.60 3.05
N PHE A 149 -15.07 -7.91 1.94
CA PHE A 149 -16.18 -7.21 1.33
C PHE A 149 -17.23 -8.21 0.83
N LYS A 150 -18.47 -7.81 0.99
CA LYS A 150 -19.62 -8.55 0.49
C LYS A 150 -20.39 -7.67 -0.47
N GLY A 151 -20.94 -8.29 -1.52
CA GLY A 151 -21.80 -7.65 -2.49
C GLY A 151 -22.95 -8.57 -2.86
N THR A 152 -23.97 -8.05 -3.54
CA THR A 152 -25.14 -8.79 -4.00
C THR A 152 -24.86 -9.61 -5.28
N LYS A 153 -23.63 -9.54 -5.80
CA LYS A 153 -23.20 -10.10 -7.08
C LYS A 153 -23.89 -9.45 -8.28
N THR A 154 -24.21 -8.19 -8.18
CA THR A 154 -24.66 -7.36 -9.29
C THR A 154 -23.70 -6.19 -9.49
N THR A 155 -23.47 -5.81 -10.73
CA THR A 155 -22.68 -4.62 -11.07
C THR A 155 -23.30 -3.92 -12.26
N LYS A 156 -23.14 -2.60 -12.32
CA LYS A 156 -23.55 -1.77 -13.46
C LYS A 156 -22.52 -1.72 -14.57
N PHE A 157 -21.31 -2.27 -14.36
CA PHE A 157 -20.26 -2.23 -15.36
C PHE A 157 -20.58 -3.13 -16.54
N ALA A 158 -20.66 -2.53 -17.74
CA ALA A 158 -21.13 -3.21 -18.96
C ALA A 158 -20.10 -4.21 -19.50
N ASP A 159 -18.83 -4.05 -19.17
CA ASP A 159 -17.72 -4.88 -19.64
C ASP A 159 -17.35 -6.03 -18.69
N VAL A 160 -18.14 -6.26 -17.67
CA VAL A 160 -17.93 -7.36 -16.73
C VAL A 160 -18.90 -8.48 -17.01
N ASP A 161 -18.39 -9.61 -17.52
CA ASP A 161 -19.19 -10.80 -17.78
C ASP A 161 -19.75 -11.36 -16.45
N LYS A 162 -21.05 -11.64 -16.43
CA LYS A 162 -21.73 -12.24 -15.27
C LYS A 162 -21.17 -13.61 -14.87
N ASN A 163 -20.57 -14.32 -15.81
CA ASN A 163 -19.94 -15.61 -15.60
C ASN A 163 -18.44 -15.48 -15.23
N SER A 164 -17.88 -14.26 -15.21
CA SER A 164 -16.50 -14.05 -14.82
C SER A 164 -16.27 -14.48 -13.37
N TRP A 165 -15.15 -15.13 -13.14
CA TRP A 165 -14.69 -15.50 -11.79
C TRP A 165 -14.56 -14.28 -10.86
N ALA A 166 -14.28 -13.10 -11.40
CA ALA A 166 -14.11 -11.86 -10.63
C ALA A 166 -15.40 -11.05 -10.48
N TYR A 167 -16.52 -11.48 -11.09
CA TYR A 167 -17.78 -10.72 -11.10
C TYR A 167 -18.24 -10.33 -9.68
N GLY A 168 -18.25 -11.30 -8.76
CA GLY A 168 -18.65 -11.06 -7.37
C GLY A 168 -17.71 -10.11 -6.62
N ALA A 169 -16.41 -10.20 -6.90
CA ALA A 169 -15.42 -9.31 -6.29
C ALA A 169 -15.53 -7.87 -6.82
N ILE A 170 -15.73 -7.71 -8.11
CA ILE A 170 -15.93 -6.38 -8.74
C ILE A 170 -17.22 -5.76 -8.20
N SER A 171 -18.32 -6.52 -8.13
CA SER A 171 -19.57 -6.04 -7.50
C SER A 171 -19.36 -5.60 -6.06
N ALA A 172 -18.61 -6.38 -5.27
CA ALA A 172 -18.34 -6.05 -3.89
C ALA A 172 -17.55 -4.74 -3.74
N LEU A 173 -16.55 -4.49 -4.59
CA LEU A 173 -15.83 -3.22 -4.58
C LEU A 173 -16.74 -2.03 -4.96
N GLU A 174 -17.59 -2.20 -5.97
CA GLU A 174 -18.53 -1.17 -6.39
C GLU A 174 -19.53 -0.84 -5.28
N GLU A 175 -20.19 -1.84 -4.73
CA GLU A 175 -21.20 -1.67 -3.68
C GLU A 175 -20.64 -1.09 -2.37
N ASN A 176 -19.36 -1.36 -2.07
CA ASN A 176 -18.68 -0.77 -0.91
C ASN A 176 -18.03 0.60 -1.23
N GLY A 177 -18.22 1.14 -2.42
CA GLY A 177 -17.70 2.46 -2.80
C GLY A 177 -16.17 2.52 -2.96
N VAL A 178 -15.53 1.38 -3.17
CA VAL A 178 -14.06 1.29 -3.36
C VAL A 178 -13.68 1.65 -4.79
N THR A 179 -14.54 1.35 -5.76
CA THR A 179 -14.34 1.65 -7.18
C THR A 179 -15.55 2.37 -7.79
N ILE A 180 -15.27 3.25 -8.74
CA ILE A 180 -16.27 3.90 -9.60
C ILE A 180 -16.10 3.47 -11.07
N GLY A 181 -15.16 2.57 -11.35
CA GLY A 181 -14.80 2.16 -12.71
C GLY A 181 -13.81 3.10 -13.38
N THR A 182 -13.70 2.98 -14.71
CA THR A 182 -12.78 3.74 -15.55
C THR A 182 -13.50 4.80 -16.41
N GLY A 183 -14.80 4.96 -16.19
CA GLY A 183 -15.68 5.84 -16.97
C GLY A 183 -16.59 5.08 -17.93
N GLY A 184 -17.66 5.70 -18.43
CA GLY A 184 -18.59 5.10 -19.39
C GLY A 184 -19.21 3.79 -18.96
N ASN A 185 -19.46 3.58 -17.67
CA ASN A 185 -19.91 2.30 -17.09
C ASN A 185 -18.96 1.11 -17.34
N MET A 186 -17.67 1.37 -17.48
CA MET A 186 -16.64 0.35 -17.68
C MET A 186 -15.82 0.13 -16.40
N TYR A 187 -15.48 -1.12 -16.12
CA TYR A 187 -14.52 -1.49 -15.06
C TYR A 187 -13.12 -1.70 -15.58
N SER A 188 -13.01 -2.13 -16.81
CA SER A 188 -11.76 -2.53 -17.50
C SER A 188 -11.02 -3.68 -16.77
N PRO A 189 -11.63 -4.89 -16.68
CA PRO A 189 -11.09 -5.99 -15.85
C PRO A 189 -9.66 -6.38 -16.16
N GLN A 190 -9.28 -6.38 -17.45
CA GLN A 190 -7.96 -6.80 -17.92
C GLN A 190 -6.90 -5.68 -17.89
N MET A 191 -7.30 -4.45 -17.58
CA MET A 191 -6.36 -3.32 -17.50
C MET A 191 -5.35 -3.56 -16.38
N HIS A 192 -4.08 -3.28 -16.65
CA HIS A 192 -3.03 -3.30 -15.65
C HIS A 192 -3.22 -2.20 -14.62
N VAL A 193 -2.81 -2.49 -13.39
CA VAL A 193 -2.92 -1.54 -12.26
C VAL A 193 -1.56 -0.92 -12.02
N THR A 194 -1.51 0.41 -11.98
CA THR A 194 -0.30 1.13 -11.59
C THR A 194 -0.16 1.18 -10.07
N ARG A 195 1.05 1.48 -9.58
CA ARG A 195 1.35 1.54 -8.14
C ARG A 195 0.53 2.60 -7.42
N GLU A 196 0.37 3.78 -8.02
CA GLU A 196 -0.47 4.86 -7.48
C GLU A 196 -1.95 4.49 -7.50
N ALA A 197 -2.43 3.83 -8.56
CA ALA A 197 -3.81 3.36 -8.62
C ALA A 197 -4.09 2.31 -7.54
N TYR A 198 -3.19 1.32 -7.38
CA TYR A 198 -3.34 0.33 -6.32
C TYR A 198 -3.34 0.97 -4.92
N SER A 199 -2.46 1.96 -4.69
CA SER A 199 -2.43 2.69 -3.42
C SER A 199 -3.77 3.38 -3.13
N GLN A 200 -4.40 3.98 -4.13
CA GLN A 200 -5.72 4.59 -3.97
C GLN A 200 -6.81 3.56 -3.64
N PHE A 201 -6.83 2.42 -4.32
CA PHE A 201 -7.81 1.37 -4.03
C PHE A 201 -7.62 0.78 -2.64
N LEU A 202 -6.38 0.56 -2.23
CA LEU A 202 -6.05 0.09 -0.88
C LEU A 202 -6.47 1.10 0.19
N TYR A 203 -6.16 2.38 -0.02
CA TYR A 203 -6.59 3.47 0.86
C TYR A 203 -8.11 3.56 0.99
N ASN A 204 -8.83 3.47 -0.13
CA ASN A 204 -10.30 3.47 -0.11
C ASN A 204 -10.84 2.26 0.68
N SER A 205 -10.26 1.08 0.48
CA SER A 205 -10.65 -0.15 1.18
C SER A 205 -10.44 -0.03 2.69
N ILE A 206 -9.31 0.50 3.12
CA ILE A 206 -8.99 0.77 4.53
C ILE A 206 -10.02 1.72 5.13
N ASN A 207 -10.30 2.84 4.47
CA ASN A 207 -11.25 3.83 4.95
C ASN A 207 -12.67 3.27 5.11
N VAL A 208 -13.10 2.37 4.22
CA VAL A 208 -14.42 1.72 4.33
C VAL A 208 -14.53 0.91 5.61
N VAL A 209 -13.50 0.14 5.97
CA VAL A 209 -13.56 -0.69 7.19
C VAL A 209 -13.29 0.10 8.45
N GLU A 210 -12.41 1.12 8.41
CA GLU A 210 -12.14 1.98 9.57
C GLU A 210 -13.34 2.83 9.94
N LYS A 211 -14.08 3.37 8.97
CA LYS A 211 -15.33 4.11 9.22
C LYS A 211 -16.47 3.24 9.78
N LYS A 212 -16.43 1.92 9.53
CA LYS A 212 -17.44 0.97 10.05
C LYS A 212 -17.15 0.49 11.48
N LYS A 213 -15.94 0.76 12.01
CA LYS A 213 -15.65 0.46 13.41
C LYS A 213 -16.39 1.48 14.29
N PRO A 214 -17.19 1.04 15.30
CA PRO A 214 -17.77 1.98 16.26
C PRO A 214 -16.63 2.72 16.94
N GLU A 215 -16.80 4.05 17.10
CA GLU A 215 -15.90 4.82 17.97
C GLU A 215 -15.96 4.20 19.36
N THR A 216 -14.91 3.55 19.77
CA THR A 216 -14.72 3.22 21.20
C THR A 216 -14.45 4.55 21.88
N LYS A 217 -15.50 5.19 22.40
CA LYS A 217 -15.33 6.31 23.32
C LYS A 217 -14.51 5.85 24.51
N PRO A 218 -13.52 6.65 24.92
CA PRO A 218 -12.71 6.37 26.11
C PRO A 218 -13.56 6.30 27.37
#